data_eae5fd0783c1f1d1ef75b12f3d950b03
#
_entry.id   eae5fd0783c1f1d1ef75b12f3d950b03
#
_cell.length_a   1.000
_cell.length_b   1.000
_cell.length_c   1.000
_cell.angle_alpha   90.00
_cell.angle_beta   90.00
_cell.angle_gamma   90.00
#
_symmetry.space_group_name_H-M   'P 1'
#
loop_
_entity.id
_entity.type
_entity.pdbx_description
1 polymer ?
#
loop_
_entity_poly.entity_id
_entity_poly.type
_entity_poly.pdbx_seq_one_letter_code
_entity_poly.pdbx_strand_id
1 'polypeptide(L)'
;MPYLPTTTKYKWIRKLKKDYNKSYSSPELAKEYNTTRWKKLRSYFIKRNPLCVICKRNDRIKEAVLVDHIKEVADGGAMYEYNNLQSLCDPCHRSKTSLAVHKRYKNKLKNNTP
;
A
#
# COMPACT_ATOMS: atom_id res chain seq x y z
N MET A 1 1.44 -1.98 -20.74
CA MET A 1 0.96 -0.84 -19.93
C MET A 1 1.33 0.46 -20.62
N PRO A 2 0.36 1.36 -20.78
CA PRO A 2 0.72 2.69 -21.29
C PRO A 2 1.67 3.36 -20.31
N TYR A 3 2.79 3.81 -20.84
CA TYR A 3 3.84 4.46 -20.09
C TYR A 3 3.41 5.88 -19.74
N LEU A 4 3.17 6.16 -18.48
CA LEU A 4 2.95 7.53 -18.03
C LEU A 4 4.28 8.27 -18.01
N PRO A 5 4.40 9.42 -18.71
CA PRO A 5 5.66 10.18 -18.69
C PRO A 5 6.02 10.56 -17.26
N THR A 6 7.27 10.29 -16.89
CA THR A 6 7.80 10.59 -15.56
C THR A 6 7.94 12.10 -15.31
N THR A 7 7.98 12.89 -16.38
CA THR A 7 8.05 14.34 -16.27
C THR A 7 6.64 14.92 -16.14
N THR A 8 6.39 15.57 -15.02
CA THR A 8 5.13 16.25 -14.74
C THR A 8 5.03 17.58 -15.52
N LYS A 9 5.26 17.52 -16.83
CA LYS A 9 5.17 18.69 -17.70
C LYS A 9 3.74 19.25 -17.79
N TYR A 10 2.75 18.38 -17.55
CA TYR A 10 1.34 18.77 -17.65
C TYR A 10 0.72 18.91 -16.25
N LYS A 11 0.15 20.07 -15.98
CA LYS A 11 -0.49 20.41 -14.70
C LYS A 11 -1.59 19.43 -14.30
N TRP A 12 -2.35 18.90 -15.26
CA TRP A 12 -3.42 17.95 -15.00
C TRP A 12 -2.91 16.58 -14.51
N ILE A 13 -1.75 16.13 -15.00
CA ILE A 13 -1.12 14.88 -14.51
C ILE A 13 -0.69 15.05 -13.05
N ARG A 14 -0.13 16.21 -12.69
CA ARG A 14 0.24 16.53 -11.31
C ARG A 14 -0.99 16.52 -10.39
N LYS A 15 -2.10 17.06 -10.86
CA LYS A 15 -3.36 17.05 -10.13
C LYS A 15 -3.88 15.63 -9.89
N LEU A 16 -3.89 14.78 -10.92
CA LEU A 16 -4.31 13.38 -10.81
C LEU A 16 -3.46 12.61 -9.80
N LYS A 17 -2.13 12.77 -9.83
CA LYS A 17 -1.23 12.14 -8.86
C LYS A 17 -1.48 12.63 -7.44
N LYS A 18 -1.72 13.92 -7.29
CA LYS A 18 -2.01 14.53 -5.97
C LYS A 18 -3.35 14.04 -5.41
N ASP A 19 -4.37 13.98 -6.24
CA ASP A 19 -5.70 13.50 -5.85
C ASP A 19 -5.69 11.99 -5.52
N TYR A 20 -4.96 11.21 -6.31
CA TYR A 20 -4.75 9.79 -6.06
C TYR A 20 -4.08 9.56 -4.70
N ASN A 21 -2.98 10.25 -4.44
CA ASN A 21 -2.26 10.13 -3.16
C ASN A 21 -3.09 10.64 -1.99
N LYS A 22 -3.88 11.69 -2.20
CA LYS A 22 -4.73 12.27 -1.16
C LYS A 22 -5.91 11.37 -0.77
N SER A 23 -6.45 10.63 -1.74
CA SER A 23 -7.55 9.69 -1.48
C SER A 23 -7.09 8.43 -0.77
N TYR A 24 -5.79 8.17 -0.73
CA TYR A 24 -5.22 6.91 -0.25
C TYR A 24 -4.80 6.94 1.22
N SER A 25 -4.38 8.07 1.75
CA SER A 25 -3.95 8.17 3.14
C SER A 25 -4.47 9.43 3.81
N SER A 26 -5.08 9.27 4.99
CA SER A 26 -5.41 10.41 5.83
C SER A 26 -4.14 11.04 6.39
N PRO A 27 -4.14 12.35 6.73
CA PRO A 27 -2.99 12.99 7.39
C PRO A 27 -2.58 12.31 8.70
N GLU A 28 -3.55 11.82 9.47
CA GLU A 28 -3.31 11.10 10.73
C GLU A 28 -2.55 9.79 10.48
N LEU A 29 -2.96 9.04 9.47
CA LEU A 29 -2.32 7.78 9.11
C LEU A 29 -0.90 8.00 8.59
N ALA A 30 -0.67 9.05 7.82
CA ALA A 30 0.67 9.43 7.35
C ALA A 30 1.62 9.72 8.53
N LYS A 31 1.14 10.36 9.59
CA LYS A 31 1.92 10.58 10.82
C LYS A 31 2.33 9.27 11.48
N GLU A 32 1.41 8.30 11.56
CA GLU A 32 1.69 6.99 12.16
C GLU A 32 2.81 6.25 11.41
N TYR A 33 2.85 6.33 10.08
CA TYR A 33 3.91 5.72 9.27
C TYR A 33 5.28 6.39 9.45
N ASN A 34 5.33 7.61 9.95
CA ASN A 34 6.58 8.34 10.20
C ASN A 34 7.10 8.19 11.64
N THR A 35 6.40 7.43 12.49
CA THR A 35 6.83 7.23 13.88
C THR A 35 8.04 6.31 13.98
N THR A 36 8.85 6.51 15.02
CA THR A 36 9.97 5.62 15.37
C THR A 36 9.47 4.20 15.65
N ARG A 37 8.31 4.10 16.31
CA ARG A 37 7.67 2.80 16.62
C ARG A 37 7.41 1.98 15.35
N TRP A 38 6.83 2.59 14.33
CA TRP A 38 6.56 1.94 13.05
C TRP A 38 7.86 1.54 12.34
N LYS A 39 8.82 2.44 12.27
CA LYS A 39 10.11 2.20 11.60
C LYS A 39 10.87 1.05 12.24
N LYS A 40 10.88 0.94 13.56
CA LYS A 40 11.50 -0.17 14.28
C LYS A 40 10.78 -1.49 14.03
N LEU A 41 9.46 -1.47 14.07
CA LEU A 41 8.65 -2.67 13.83
C LEU A 41 8.82 -3.21 12.42
N ARG A 42 8.76 -2.36 11.40
CA ARG A 42 8.95 -2.80 10.01
C ARG A 42 10.36 -3.33 9.76
N SER A 43 11.37 -2.69 10.33
CA SER A 43 12.76 -3.14 10.21
C SER A 43 12.95 -4.52 10.87
N TYR A 44 12.40 -4.71 12.04
CA TYR A 44 12.41 -6.00 12.75
C TYR A 44 11.69 -7.08 11.92
N PHE A 45 10.52 -6.75 11.38
CA PHE A 45 9.70 -7.69 10.62
C PHE A 45 10.39 -8.13 9.32
N ILE A 46 10.92 -7.21 8.53
CA ILE A 46 11.53 -7.53 7.23
C ILE A 46 12.81 -8.35 7.39
N LYS A 47 13.56 -8.15 8.46
CA LYS A 47 14.76 -8.96 8.74
C LYS A 47 14.40 -10.43 9.04
N ARG A 48 13.25 -10.66 9.64
CA ARG A 48 12.76 -12.01 9.93
C ARG A 48 11.99 -12.64 8.77
N ASN A 49 11.43 -11.80 7.90
CA ASN A 49 10.62 -12.22 6.76
C ASN A 49 11.13 -11.54 5.49
N PRO A 50 12.31 -11.95 4.97
CA PRO A 50 12.97 -11.22 3.88
C PRO A 50 12.39 -11.47 2.50
N LEU A 51 11.51 -12.46 2.35
CA LEU A 51 10.94 -12.83 1.05
C LEU A 51 9.51 -12.32 0.90
N CYS A 52 9.16 -11.93 -0.34
CA CYS A 52 7.80 -11.52 -0.68
C CYS A 52 6.83 -12.70 -0.48
N VAL A 53 5.83 -12.51 0.37
CA VAL A 53 4.86 -13.56 0.70
C VAL A 53 3.97 -13.92 -0.49
N ILE A 54 3.62 -12.97 -1.33
CA ILE A 54 2.79 -13.20 -2.52
C ILE A 54 3.56 -13.97 -3.58
N CYS A 55 4.82 -13.61 -3.83
CA CYS A 55 5.68 -14.36 -4.75
C CYS A 55 5.88 -15.79 -4.26
N LYS A 56 6.06 -16.00 -2.96
CA LYS A 56 6.20 -17.32 -2.35
C LYS A 56 4.96 -18.19 -2.57
N ARG A 57 3.77 -17.62 -2.46
CA ARG A 57 2.51 -18.33 -2.76
C ARG A 57 2.40 -18.76 -4.22
N ASN A 58 3.07 -18.06 -5.13
CA ASN A 58 3.12 -18.35 -6.56
C ASN A 58 4.38 -19.11 -6.98
N ASP A 59 5.01 -19.82 -6.04
CA ASP A 59 6.22 -20.63 -6.25
C ASP A 59 7.40 -19.82 -6.80
N ARG A 60 7.49 -18.55 -6.45
CA ARG A 60 8.59 -17.66 -6.82
C ARG A 60 9.34 -17.19 -5.57
N ILE A 61 10.66 -17.17 -5.67
CA ILE A 61 11.51 -16.64 -4.62
C ILE A 61 11.95 -15.24 -5.03
N LYS A 62 11.43 -14.21 -4.35
CA LYS A 62 11.77 -12.83 -4.61
C LYS A 62 11.93 -12.08 -3.29
N GLU A 63 12.99 -11.27 -3.21
CA GLU A 63 13.27 -10.45 -2.05
C GLU A 63 12.18 -9.40 -1.85
N ALA A 64 11.71 -9.27 -0.62
CA ALA A 64 10.80 -8.20 -0.24
C ALA A 64 11.57 -6.90 -0.02
N VAL A 65 10.96 -5.79 -0.37
CA VAL A 65 11.56 -4.45 -0.21
C VAL A 65 10.80 -3.58 0.78
N LEU A 66 9.59 -3.99 1.17
CA LEU A 66 8.76 -3.23 2.11
C LEU A 66 7.92 -4.15 2.98
N VAL A 67 7.37 -3.57 4.04
CA VAL A 67 6.40 -4.23 4.92
C VAL A 67 5.05 -3.56 4.74
N ASP A 68 4.02 -4.36 4.58
CA ASP A 68 2.65 -3.92 4.36
C ASP A 68 1.72 -4.53 5.41
N HIS A 69 0.52 -4.01 5.54
CA HIS A 69 -0.52 -4.58 6.40
C HIS A 69 -1.40 -5.54 5.60
N ILE A 70 -1.67 -6.72 6.15
CA ILE A 70 -2.56 -7.72 5.53
C ILE A 70 -3.96 -7.12 5.39
N LYS A 71 -4.51 -6.65 6.50
CA LYS A 71 -5.71 -5.81 6.51
C LYS A 71 -5.29 -4.36 6.67
N GLU A 72 -5.65 -3.52 5.73
CA GLU A 72 -5.23 -2.13 5.74
C GLU A 72 -5.74 -1.38 6.97
N VAL A 73 -4.89 -0.53 7.52
CA VAL A 73 -5.22 0.29 8.70
C VAL A 73 -6.43 1.19 8.40
N ALA A 74 -6.53 1.71 7.19
CA ALA A 74 -7.67 2.51 6.75
C ALA A 74 -9.00 1.72 6.77
N ASP A 75 -8.95 0.39 6.69
CA ASP A 75 -10.12 -0.51 6.75
C ASP A 75 -10.30 -1.15 8.14
N GLY A 76 -9.66 -0.61 9.16
CA GLY A 76 -9.75 -1.09 10.52
C GLY A 76 -8.72 -2.13 10.91
N GLY A 77 -7.68 -2.35 10.09
CA GLY A 77 -6.59 -3.25 10.40
C GLY A 77 -5.68 -2.70 11.51
N ALA A 78 -5.05 -3.59 12.28
CA ALA A 78 -4.15 -3.20 13.36
C ALA A 78 -2.81 -2.70 12.80
N MET A 79 -2.38 -1.52 13.23
CA MET A 79 -1.15 -0.89 12.76
C MET A 79 0.11 -1.60 13.26
N TYR A 80 0.10 -2.04 14.50
CA TYR A 80 1.30 -2.54 15.20
C TYR A 80 1.26 -4.04 15.54
N GLU A 81 0.27 -4.76 15.05
CA GLU A 81 0.15 -6.20 15.25
C GLU A 81 1.07 -6.94 14.28
N TYR A 82 2.01 -7.73 14.83
CA TYR A 82 2.93 -8.54 14.02
C TYR A 82 2.17 -9.45 13.04
N ASN A 83 1.08 -10.06 13.48
CA ASN A 83 0.27 -10.98 12.68
C ASN A 83 -0.50 -10.28 11.54
N ASN A 84 -0.59 -8.95 11.56
CA ASN A 84 -1.20 -8.17 10.49
C ASN A 84 -0.18 -7.60 9.50
N LEU A 85 1.07 -8.00 9.61
CA LEU A 85 2.15 -7.54 8.74
C LEU A 85 2.51 -8.59 7.70
N GLN A 86 3.00 -8.15 6.56
CA GLN A 86 3.53 -9.01 5.51
C GLN A 86 4.65 -8.30 4.76
N SER A 87 5.63 -9.08 4.30
CA SER A 87 6.72 -8.56 3.47
C SER A 87 6.35 -8.70 2.00
N LEU A 88 6.50 -7.64 1.23
CA LEU A 88 6.16 -7.61 -0.19
C LEU A 88 7.27 -7.02 -1.03
N CYS A 89 7.39 -7.52 -2.26
CA CYS A 89 8.16 -6.83 -3.30
C CYS A 89 7.32 -5.67 -3.88
N ASP A 90 7.98 -4.74 -4.55
CA ASP A 90 7.31 -3.55 -5.07
C ASP A 90 6.16 -3.86 -6.05
N PRO A 91 6.33 -4.73 -7.07
CA PRO A 91 5.21 -5.08 -7.95
C PRO A 91 3.99 -5.67 -7.23
N CYS A 92 4.21 -6.55 -6.25
CA CYS A 92 3.12 -7.16 -5.49
C CYS A 92 2.39 -6.14 -4.62
N HIS A 93 3.13 -5.21 -4.01
CA HIS A 93 2.56 -4.12 -3.23
C HIS A 93 1.71 -3.20 -4.11
N ARG A 94 2.19 -2.85 -5.30
CA ARG A 94 1.45 -2.02 -6.25
C ARG A 94 0.14 -2.69 -6.69
N SER A 95 0.17 -3.99 -6.97
CA SER A 95 -1.02 -4.75 -7.35
C SER A 95 -2.04 -4.78 -6.23
N LYS A 96 -1.61 -5.03 -5.00
CA LYS A 96 -2.48 -5.03 -3.83
C LYS A 96 -3.11 -3.65 -3.60
N THR A 97 -2.31 -2.60 -3.68
CA THR A 97 -2.78 -1.21 -3.52
C THR A 97 -3.82 -0.84 -4.58
N SER A 98 -3.56 -1.19 -5.83
CA SER A 98 -4.49 -0.94 -6.94
C SER A 98 -5.83 -1.63 -6.74
N LEU A 99 -5.83 -2.90 -6.31
CA LEU A 99 -7.05 -3.65 -6.01
C LEU A 99 -7.84 -3.04 -4.85
N ALA A 100 -7.15 -2.61 -3.78
CA ALA A 100 -7.78 -1.99 -2.62
C ALA A 100 -8.46 -0.66 -2.99
N VAL A 101 -7.79 0.19 -3.75
CA VAL A 101 -8.34 1.46 -4.24
C VAL A 101 -9.57 1.22 -5.12
N HIS A 102 -9.50 0.26 -6.03
CA HIS A 102 -10.61 -0.09 -6.92
C HIS A 102 -11.83 -0.60 -6.13
N LYS A 103 -11.60 -1.44 -5.15
CA LYS A 103 -12.66 -1.96 -4.27
C LYS A 103 -13.37 -0.84 -3.49
N ARG A 104 -12.60 0.11 -2.93
CA ARG A 104 -13.16 1.27 -2.23
C ARG A 104 -14.00 2.14 -3.17
N TYR A 105 -13.53 2.37 -4.37
CA TYR A 105 -14.25 3.13 -5.39
C TYR A 105 -15.59 2.48 -5.74
N LYS A 106 -15.60 1.16 -5.98
CA LYS A 106 -16.84 0.42 -6.23
C LYS A 106 -17.83 0.50 -5.07
N ASN A 107 -17.35 0.36 -3.84
CA ASN A 107 -18.20 0.46 -2.65
C ASN A 107 -18.80 1.86 -2.50
N LYS A 108 -18.03 2.90 -2.78
CA LYS A 108 -18.49 4.29 -2.78
C LYS A 108 -19.60 4.52 -3.81
N LEU A 109 -19.46 3.95 -5.00
CA LEU A 109 -20.48 4.03 -6.04
C LEU A 109 -21.79 3.31 -5.63
N LYS A 110 -21.68 2.14 -5.00
CA LYS A 110 -22.84 1.40 -4.50
C LYS A 110 -23.60 2.17 -3.43
N ASN A 111 -22.88 2.88 -2.56
CA ASN A 111 -23.49 3.68 -1.49
C ASN A 111 -24.16 4.97 -2.00
N ASN A 112 -23.82 5.42 -3.20
CA ASN A 112 -24.35 6.63 -3.84
C ASN A 112 -25.46 6.33 -4.86
N THR A 113 -25.80 5.08 -5.12
CA THR A 113 -26.95 4.70 -5.94
C THR A 113 -28.21 4.71 -5.11
N PRO A 114 -29.24 5.47 -5.49
CA PRO A 114 -30.52 5.49 -4.79
C PRO A 114 -31.24 4.13 -4.87
#